data_f7c45a9f1089af5f605d01d795cd1f93
#
_entry.id   f7c45a9f1089af5f605d01d795cd1f93
#
_cell.length_a   1.000
_cell.length_b   1.000
_cell.length_c   1.000
_cell.angle_alpha   90.00
_cell.angle_beta   90.00
_cell.angle_gamma   90.00
#
_symmetry.space_group_name_H-M   'P 1'
#
loop_
_entity.id
_entity.type
_entity.pdbx_description
1 polymer ?
#
loop_
_entity_poly.entity_id
_entity_poly.type
_entity_poly.pdbx_seq_one_letter_code
_entity_poly.pdbx_strand_id
1 'polypeptide(L)'
;MKNKVFLVSMCLLFVSNVKAQDIKATEVRVTEQFVPSVPEASKLNEQATFSDTIKVDKSQKYTVSEHSLKADYKTRPLKAAKVKTETISKLYNSKVFFGTGYRIGSKATIMHNSNRSKDLNYGVLLNHFSNKYKPEGFQAKNSKNTLHLYGKKINAKHIFIANLDYDRRTALYWDKSSTFEEEQFLNNRFAYTKFTVSAISKENASNKMIRNVTFFASDLNEMSENQIHLSADLQKEINELPIDLEIEFNDYINYNNKDSKYQATEFKELHFVPKASFEKFGIRFETGLNLHYDPNGIAISPIIKATKELVKDILLVDGGIRHIEKRNTLKSLADENPFIHSYGSNQSILGEHGFMQALETTSGDELYLLMRNVLGKDEVFEGAVAYGMIDNFHNLQRVNNGDYNRFKIGYVDVKQLHLSVKYERRVSNILSVNAYADYYSWDKKVYYKPNFVANISAPINLRDKIKVEPSINYLGERYYNEISQLESQFHANLSLQYNYSKILSAFLQLNNLTNSKKELWRNYQEIGFNGVFGVSYSF
;
A
#
# COMPACT_ATOMS: atom_id res chain seq x y z
N MET A 1 9.13 25.71 25.37
CA MET A 1 8.14 24.74 25.84
C MET A 1 6.71 25.30 25.93
N LYS A 2 6.48 26.59 26.20
CA LYS A 2 5.12 27.15 26.35
C LYS A 2 4.25 27.14 25.07
N ASN A 3 4.84 27.26 23.86
CA ASN A 3 4.07 27.32 22.61
C ASN A 3 3.61 25.93 22.09
N LYS A 4 4.21 24.84 22.54
CA LYS A 4 3.80 23.47 22.12
C LYS A 4 2.57 22.97 22.88
N VAL A 5 2.40 23.42 24.12
CA VAL A 5 1.23 23.08 24.95
C VAL A 5 -0.02 23.81 24.46
N PHE A 6 0.14 25.02 23.91
CA PHE A 6 -0.98 25.81 23.39
C PHE A 6 -1.61 25.20 22.13
N LEU A 7 -0.79 24.61 21.24
CA LEU A 7 -1.32 23.98 20.02
C LEU A 7 -2.10 22.68 20.30
N VAL A 8 -1.62 21.87 21.24
CA VAL A 8 -2.31 20.65 21.66
C VAL A 8 -3.59 20.98 22.42
N SER A 9 -3.57 22.04 23.24
CA SER A 9 -4.76 22.53 23.96
C SER A 9 -5.80 23.10 23.00
N MET A 10 -5.39 23.74 21.90
CA MET A 10 -6.29 24.27 20.87
C MET A 10 -6.94 23.17 20.04
N CYS A 11 -6.23 22.06 19.76
CA CYS A 11 -6.82 20.88 19.12
C CYS A 11 -7.85 20.17 20.02
N LEU A 12 -7.61 20.13 21.33
CA LEU A 12 -8.55 19.54 22.29
C LEU A 12 -9.80 20.40 22.52
N LEU A 13 -9.71 21.72 22.36
CA LEU A 13 -10.86 22.64 22.49
C LEU A 13 -11.81 22.58 21.27
N PHE A 14 -11.32 22.17 20.10
CA PHE A 14 -12.20 21.93 18.94
C PHE A 14 -13.03 20.65 19.04
N VAL A 15 -12.61 19.68 19.85
CA VAL A 15 -13.34 18.42 20.04
C VAL A 15 -14.49 18.55 21.05
N SER A 16 -14.47 19.56 21.93
CA SER A 16 -15.41 19.67 23.05
C SER A 16 -16.71 20.44 22.74
N ASN A 17 -16.87 21.03 21.56
CA ASN A 17 -18.06 21.84 21.22
C ASN A 17 -18.88 21.36 20.01
N VAL A 18 -18.63 20.16 19.51
CA VAL A 18 -19.54 19.55 18.52
C VAL A 18 -20.65 18.85 19.27
N LYS A 19 -21.68 19.63 19.69
CA LYS A 19 -22.99 19.07 19.93
C LYS A 19 -23.54 18.67 18.56
N ALA A 20 -23.44 17.40 18.22
CA ALA A 20 -24.18 16.83 17.11
C ALA A 20 -25.66 17.07 17.42
N GLN A 21 -26.31 17.93 16.65
CA GLN A 21 -27.77 17.97 16.60
C GLN A 21 -28.20 16.57 16.15
N ASP A 22 -28.93 15.92 17.01
CA ASP A 22 -29.57 14.63 16.75
C ASP A 22 -30.68 14.90 15.70
N ILE A 23 -30.26 14.91 14.43
CA ILE A 23 -31.20 14.84 13.31
C ILE A 23 -31.68 13.40 13.34
N LYS A 24 -32.85 13.17 13.93
CA LYS A 24 -33.60 11.92 13.79
C LYS A 24 -33.71 11.62 12.29
N ALA A 25 -32.75 10.87 11.76
CA ALA A 25 -32.93 10.22 10.47
C ALA A 25 -34.05 9.21 10.67
N THR A 26 -35.24 9.55 10.18
CA THR A 26 -36.33 8.58 10.08
C THR A 26 -35.88 7.57 9.03
N GLU A 27 -35.23 6.52 9.49
CA GLU A 27 -34.97 5.34 8.69
C GLU A 27 -36.32 4.66 8.49
N VAL A 28 -36.97 4.90 7.36
CA VAL A 28 -38.13 4.14 6.95
C VAL A 28 -37.64 2.78 6.50
N ARG A 29 -37.45 1.88 7.45
CA ARG A 29 -37.40 0.45 7.18
C ARG A 29 -38.83 0.02 6.90
N VAL A 30 -39.19 -0.11 5.65
CA VAL A 30 -40.41 -0.84 5.27
C VAL A 30 -40.07 -2.33 5.39
N THR A 31 -40.09 -2.84 6.60
CA THR A 31 -40.35 -4.25 6.84
C THR A 31 -41.85 -4.37 6.94
N GLU A 32 -42.52 -4.72 5.85
CA GLU A 32 -43.90 -5.25 5.93
C GLU A 32 -43.84 -6.57 6.66
N GLN A 33 -43.84 -6.53 7.98
CA GLN A 33 -44.42 -7.60 8.77
C GLN A 33 -45.94 -7.32 8.79
N PHE A 34 -46.66 -8.11 8.02
CA PHE A 34 -48.11 -8.21 8.16
C PHE A 34 -48.39 -8.76 9.56
N VAL A 35 -48.64 -7.87 10.50
CA VAL A 35 -49.25 -8.24 11.79
C VAL A 35 -50.74 -8.10 11.58
N PRO A 36 -51.49 -9.20 11.62
CA PRO A 36 -52.95 -9.11 11.57
C PRO A 36 -53.41 -8.36 12.84
N SER A 37 -53.78 -7.11 12.71
CA SER A 37 -54.48 -6.39 13.78
C SER A 37 -55.94 -6.82 13.72
N VAL A 38 -56.36 -7.61 14.68
CA VAL A 38 -57.78 -7.77 14.98
C VAL A 38 -58.25 -6.44 15.59
N PRO A 39 -59.24 -5.75 15.00
CA PRO A 39 -59.74 -4.55 15.61
C PRO A 39 -60.33 -4.94 16.96
N GLU A 40 -59.87 -4.30 18.03
CA GLU A 40 -60.50 -4.42 19.35
C GLU A 40 -61.97 -3.98 19.23
N ALA A 41 -62.86 -4.91 19.50
CA ALA A 41 -64.27 -4.60 19.61
C ALA A 41 -64.47 -3.67 20.83
N SER A 42 -64.85 -2.44 20.58
CA SER A 42 -65.22 -1.52 21.66
C SER A 42 -66.42 -2.08 22.43
N LYS A 43 -66.20 -2.29 23.71
CA LYS A 43 -67.26 -2.73 24.61
C LYS A 43 -68.32 -1.61 24.71
N LEU A 44 -69.49 -1.85 24.18
CA LEU A 44 -70.63 -0.99 24.44
C LEU A 44 -71.01 -1.11 25.92
N ASN A 45 -70.86 -0.03 26.65
CA ASN A 45 -71.32 0.10 28.04
C ASN A 45 -72.82 0.45 28.06
N GLU A 46 -73.66 -0.50 27.65
CA GLU A 46 -75.10 -0.44 27.94
C GLU A 46 -75.41 -1.39 29.09
N GLN A 47 -75.75 -0.83 30.23
CA GLN A 47 -76.33 -1.62 31.32
C GLN A 47 -77.76 -1.92 30.94
N ALA A 48 -78.02 -3.17 30.56
CA ALA A 48 -79.38 -3.65 30.41
C ALA A 48 -80.03 -3.81 31.81
N THR A 49 -81.00 -3.02 32.09
CA THR A 49 -81.89 -3.21 33.25
C THR A 49 -82.90 -4.31 32.90
N PHE A 50 -82.69 -5.52 33.39
CA PHE A 50 -83.67 -6.57 33.31
C PHE A 50 -84.61 -6.49 34.50
N SER A 51 -85.84 -6.16 34.25
CA SER A 51 -86.96 -6.34 35.19
C SER A 51 -87.83 -7.49 34.64
N ASP A 52 -87.39 -8.72 34.80
CA ASP A 52 -88.34 -9.86 34.85
C ASP A 52 -87.57 -11.11 35.32
N THR A 53 -88.18 -11.77 36.29
CA THR A 53 -87.71 -13.01 36.87
C THR A 53 -88.23 -14.22 36.08
N ILE A 54 -87.57 -14.55 35.00
CA ILE A 54 -87.82 -15.85 34.33
C ILE A 54 -86.93 -16.89 35.00
N LYS A 55 -87.53 -17.89 35.60
CA LYS A 55 -86.83 -19.08 36.10
C LYS A 55 -86.32 -19.87 34.91
N VAL A 56 -85.08 -19.76 34.62
CA VAL A 56 -84.41 -20.53 33.57
C VAL A 56 -84.12 -21.94 34.10
N ASP A 57 -84.61 -22.93 33.44
CA ASP A 57 -84.31 -24.35 33.69
C ASP A 57 -82.78 -24.58 33.36
N LYS A 58 -82.02 -24.99 34.38
CA LYS A 58 -80.56 -25.17 34.29
C LYS A 58 -80.14 -26.50 33.67
N SER A 59 -81.04 -27.25 33.13
CA SER A 59 -80.75 -28.55 32.54
C SER A 59 -80.76 -28.58 31.00
N GLN A 60 -80.05 -27.59 30.38
CA GLN A 60 -79.83 -27.66 28.93
C GLN A 60 -78.70 -28.65 28.60
N LYS A 61 -79.04 -29.77 27.94
CA LYS A 61 -78.07 -30.67 27.37
C LYS A 61 -77.67 -30.15 26.00
N TYR A 62 -76.41 -29.70 25.88
CA TYR A 62 -75.80 -29.29 24.60
C TYR A 62 -75.21 -30.51 23.92
N THR A 63 -75.68 -30.90 22.73
CA THR A 63 -75.00 -31.78 21.85
C THR A 63 -74.09 -30.98 20.94
N VAL A 64 -72.82 -31.07 21.19
CA VAL A 64 -71.81 -30.45 20.28
C VAL A 64 -71.65 -31.43 19.11
N SER A 65 -72.17 -31.07 17.95
CA SER A 65 -71.84 -31.78 16.72
C SER A 65 -70.55 -31.25 16.16
N GLU A 66 -69.51 -32.07 16.17
CA GLU A 66 -68.24 -31.71 15.49
C GLU A 66 -68.49 -31.68 13.98
N HIS A 67 -68.57 -30.47 13.45
CA HIS A 67 -68.53 -30.27 12.01
C HIS A 67 -67.08 -29.84 11.64
N SER A 68 -66.32 -30.80 11.13
CA SER A 68 -65.03 -30.46 10.51
C SER A 68 -65.33 -29.87 9.14
N LEU A 69 -65.22 -28.56 9.06
CA LEU A 69 -65.18 -27.86 7.78
C LEU A 69 -63.79 -28.09 7.17
N LYS A 70 -63.70 -28.95 6.18
CA LYS A 70 -62.53 -29.00 5.30
C LYS A 70 -62.55 -27.74 4.43
N ALA A 71 -61.86 -26.69 4.88
CA ALA A 71 -61.61 -25.52 4.06
C ALA A 71 -60.54 -25.90 3.02
N ASP A 72 -60.97 -26.19 1.80
CA ASP A 72 -60.06 -26.38 0.68
C ASP A 72 -59.53 -25.01 0.22
N TYR A 73 -58.60 -24.45 1.02
CA TYR A 73 -57.99 -23.16 0.75
C TYR A 73 -56.91 -23.35 -0.28
N LYS A 74 -57.20 -23.15 -1.55
CA LYS A 74 -56.19 -23.05 -2.60
C LYS A 74 -55.44 -21.73 -2.42
N THR A 75 -54.32 -21.79 -1.70
CA THR A 75 -53.37 -20.66 -1.63
C THR A 75 -52.90 -20.34 -3.03
N ARG A 76 -53.14 -19.14 -3.50
CA ARG A 76 -52.54 -18.68 -4.75
C ARG A 76 -51.01 -18.72 -4.58
N PRO A 77 -50.27 -19.44 -5.45
CA PRO A 77 -48.82 -19.44 -5.34
C PRO A 77 -48.30 -17.99 -5.42
N LEU A 78 -47.53 -17.58 -4.42
CA LEU A 78 -46.87 -16.32 -4.42
C LEU A 78 -45.99 -16.25 -5.67
N LYS A 79 -46.21 -15.28 -6.54
CA LYS A 79 -45.31 -15.03 -7.66
C LYS A 79 -43.94 -14.70 -7.07
N ALA A 80 -42.94 -15.51 -7.40
CA ALA A 80 -41.57 -15.23 -7.02
C ALA A 80 -41.24 -13.77 -7.39
N ALA A 81 -40.84 -12.98 -6.40
CA ALA A 81 -40.35 -11.61 -6.64
C ALA A 81 -39.18 -11.72 -7.61
N LYS A 82 -39.31 -11.16 -8.80
CA LYS A 82 -38.18 -11.00 -9.70
C LYS A 82 -37.28 -9.99 -9.03
N VAL A 83 -36.17 -10.45 -8.47
CA VAL A 83 -35.06 -9.57 -8.07
C VAL A 83 -34.69 -8.81 -9.34
N LYS A 84 -34.90 -7.51 -9.37
CA LYS A 84 -34.35 -6.66 -10.43
C LYS A 84 -32.85 -6.84 -10.36
N THR A 85 -32.27 -7.44 -11.39
CA THR A 85 -30.81 -7.48 -11.53
C THR A 85 -30.32 -6.06 -11.39
N GLU A 86 -29.49 -5.82 -10.37
CA GLU A 86 -28.84 -4.53 -10.21
C GLU A 86 -28.18 -4.16 -11.54
N THR A 87 -28.59 -3.05 -12.12
CA THR A 87 -27.98 -2.57 -13.36
C THR A 87 -26.54 -2.25 -13.05
N ILE A 88 -25.63 -3.01 -13.67
CA ILE A 88 -24.20 -2.77 -13.53
C ILE A 88 -23.94 -1.31 -13.88
N SER A 89 -23.42 -0.54 -12.93
CA SER A 89 -23.11 0.88 -13.14
C SER A 89 -22.19 1.06 -14.34
N LYS A 90 -22.45 2.10 -15.14
CA LYS A 90 -21.59 2.45 -16.29
C LYS A 90 -20.16 2.69 -15.78
N LEU A 91 -19.20 1.98 -16.37
CA LEU A 91 -17.78 2.22 -16.14
C LEU A 91 -17.26 3.18 -17.22
N TYR A 92 -16.40 4.09 -16.80
CA TYR A 92 -15.66 4.97 -17.68
C TYR A 92 -14.31 4.36 -17.99
N ASN A 93 -13.92 4.34 -19.25
CA ASN A 93 -12.69 3.72 -19.70
C ASN A 93 -11.48 4.61 -19.49
N SER A 94 -11.71 5.90 -19.53
CA SER A 94 -10.64 6.90 -19.54
C SER A 94 -10.86 7.91 -18.42
N LYS A 95 -9.74 8.39 -17.87
CA LYS A 95 -9.73 9.49 -16.91
C LYS A 95 -8.52 10.37 -17.18
N VAL A 96 -8.77 11.66 -17.24
CA VAL A 96 -7.73 12.69 -17.31
C VAL A 96 -7.80 13.51 -16.03
N PHE A 97 -6.65 13.80 -15.46
CA PHE A 97 -6.46 14.60 -14.28
C PHE A 97 -5.40 15.64 -14.58
N PHE A 98 -5.65 16.89 -14.24
CA PHE A 98 -4.68 17.97 -14.36
C PHE A 98 -4.78 18.91 -13.16
N GLY A 99 -3.62 19.31 -12.63
CA GLY A 99 -3.52 20.26 -11.53
C GLY A 99 -2.21 21.03 -11.56
N THR A 100 -2.24 22.19 -10.92
CA THR A 100 -1.10 23.06 -10.69
C THR A 100 -1.23 23.75 -9.34
N GLY A 101 -0.21 24.42 -8.85
CA GLY A 101 -0.33 25.09 -7.56
C GLY A 101 0.93 25.72 -7.02
N TYR A 102 0.88 26.05 -5.75
CA TYR A 102 1.98 26.73 -5.07
C TYR A 102 3.16 25.77 -4.87
N ARG A 103 4.32 26.13 -5.40
CA ARG A 103 5.57 25.32 -5.44
C ARG A 103 5.43 23.99 -6.21
N ILE A 104 4.26 23.70 -6.74
CA ILE A 104 3.98 22.58 -7.63
C ILE A 104 3.79 23.15 -9.03
N GLY A 105 4.66 22.77 -9.97
CA GLY A 105 4.57 23.24 -11.35
C GLY A 105 3.36 22.65 -12.05
N SER A 106 3.35 21.33 -12.20
CA SER A 106 2.25 20.59 -12.83
C SER A 106 2.14 19.18 -12.28
N LYS A 107 0.90 18.70 -12.22
CA LYS A 107 0.54 17.32 -11.92
C LYS A 107 -0.49 16.89 -12.95
N ALA A 108 -0.21 15.86 -13.72
CA ALA A 108 -1.13 15.32 -14.70
C ALA A 108 -1.16 13.80 -14.66
N THR A 109 -2.33 13.23 -14.86
CA THR A 109 -2.52 11.78 -15.02
C THR A 109 -3.47 11.55 -16.17
N ILE A 110 -3.10 10.65 -17.08
CA ILE A 110 -3.96 10.15 -18.14
C ILE A 110 -4.02 8.64 -17.96
N MET A 111 -5.23 8.12 -17.83
CA MET A 111 -5.44 6.68 -17.82
C MET A 111 -6.51 6.26 -18.81
N HIS A 112 -6.28 5.12 -19.41
CA HIS A 112 -7.25 4.43 -20.24
C HIS A 112 -7.17 2.93 -19.96
N ASN A 113 -8.31 2.29 -19.75
CA ASN A 113 -8.40 0.85 -19.55
C ASN A 113 -9.49 0.28 -20.45
N SER A 114 -9.27 -0.93 -20.96
CA SER A 114 -10.32 -1.68 -21.64
C SER A 114 -11.50 -1.88 -20.71
N ASN A 115 -12.70 -1.88 -21.26
CA ASN A 115 -13.89 -2.27 -20.53
C ASN A 115 -13.82 -3.75 -20.11
N ARG A 116 -14.76 -4.17 -19.28
CA ARG A 116 -14.94 -5.54 -18.79
C ARG A 116 -14.91 -6.54 -19.96
N SER A 117 -13.74 -7.06 -20.24
CA SER A 117 -13.53 -8.16 -21.18
C SER A 117 -13.22 -9.43 -20.38
N LYS A 118 -13.78 -10.56 -20.81
CA LYS A 118 -13.47 -11.86 -20.21
C LYS A 118 -12.13 -12.41 -20.66
N ASP A 119 -11.69 -12.01 -21.86
CA ASP A 119 -10.57 -12.63 -22.54
C ASP A 119 -9.34 -11.73 -22.65
N LEU A 120 -9.55 -10.43 -22.91
CA LEU A 120 -8.46 -9.47 -23.11
C LEU A 120 -8.72 -8.18 -22.34
N ASN A 121 -7.78 -7.81 -21.48
CA ASN A 121 -7.77 -6.53 -20.79
C ASN A 121 -6.46 -5.82 -21.09
N TYR A 122 -6.51 -4.53 -21.31
CA TYR A 122 -5.34 -3.69 -21.56
C TYR A 122 -5.56 -2.29 -21.01
N GLY A 123 -4.48 -1.61 -20.75
CA GLY A 123 -4.57 -0.23 -20.30
C GLY A 123 -3.26 0.52 -20.37
N VAL A 124 -3.38 1.82 -20.21
CA VAL A 124 -2.27 2.77 -20.14
C VAL A 124 -2.48 3.73 -18.97
N LEU A 125 -1.41 4.00 -18.26
CA LEU A 125 -1.34 5.02 -17.22
C LEU A 125 -0.10 5.89 -17.46
N LEU A 126 -0.34 7.18 -17.66
CA LEU A 126 0.68 8.21 -17.76
C LEU A 126 0.56 9.14 -16.56
N ASN A 127 1.66 9.37 -15.86
CA ASN A 127 1.71 10.37 -14.80
C ASN A 127 2.85 11.34 -15.07
N HIS A 128 2.59 12.59 -14.80
CA HIS A 128 3.57 13.67 -14.75
C HIS A 128 3.46 14.43 -13.45
N PHE A 129 4.59 14.71 -12.84
CA PHE A 129 4.70 15.58 -11.67
C PHE A 129 5.94 16.44 -11.80
N SER A 130 5.82 17.72 -11.49
CA SER A 130 6.97 18.62 -11.39
C SER A 130 6.81 19.59 -10.24
N ASN A 131 7.91 19.94 -9.61
CA ASN A 131 7.97 21.00 -8.61
C ASN A 131 9.16 21.92 -8.85
N LYS A 132 9.03 23.16 -8.36
CA LYS A 132 10.08 24.16 -8.39
C LYS A 132 9.96 25.04 -7.15
N TYR A 133 11.02 25.13 -6.37
CA TYR A 133 11.05 25.94 -5.16
C TYR A 133 12.46 26.50 -4.92
N LYS A 134 12.56 27.49 -4.05
CA LYS A 134 13.82 28.16 -3.73
C LYS A 134 14.10 28.03 -2.23
N PRO A 135 14.79 27.00 -1.78
CA PRO A 135 15.25 26.92 -0.42
C PRO A 135 16.53 27.78 -0.26
N GLU A 136 16.59 28.59 0.77
CA GLU A 136 17.76 29.44 1.12
C GLU A 136 18.43 30.19 -0.07
N GLY A 137 17.62 30.56 -1.08
CA GLY A 137 18.14 31.26 -2.26
C GLY A 137 18.55 30.40 -3.45
N PHE A 138 18.63 29.07 -3.29
CA PHE A 138 18.91 28.15 -4.39
C PHE A 138 17.62 27.71 -5.10
N GLN A 139 17.77 27.36 -6.38
CA GLN A 139 16.64 26.82 -7.13
C GLN A 139 16.67 25.30 -7.10
N ALA A 140 15.66 24.69 -6.48
CA ALA A 140 15.40 23.26 -6.56
C ALA A 140 14.31 22.98 -7.59
N LYS A 141 14.55 21.98 -8.44
CA LYS A 141 13.63 21.55 -9.50
C LYS A 141 13.68 20.04 -9.59
N ASN A 142 12.52 19.42 -9.46
CA ASN A 142 12.39 17.97 -9.60
C ASN A 142 11.23 17.66 -10.54
N SER A 143 11.35 16.57 -11.29
CA SER A 143 10.25 16.05 -12.08
C SER A 143 10.23 14.52 -12.06
N LYS A 144 9.02 13.97 -12.16
CA LYS A 144 8.80 12.54 -12.29
C LYS A 144 7.78 12.30 -13.40
N ASN A 145 8.12 11.44 -14.35
CA ASN A 145 7.23 11.01 -15.44
C ASN A 145 7.19 9.50 -15.43
N THR A 146 5.99 8.92 -15.41
CA THR A 146 5.82 7.47 -15.47
C THR A 146 4.86 7.08 -16.57
N LEU A 147 5.18 6.03 -17.30
CA LEU A 147 4.31 5.34 -18.22
C LEU A 147 4.20 3.88 -17.76
N HIS A 148 2.97 3.40 -17.62
CA HIS A 148 2.67 2.00 -17.42
C HIS A 148 1.70 1.54 -18.51
N LEU A 149 2.11 0.56 -19.29
CA LEU A 149 1.28 -0.15 -20.26
C LEU A 149 1.10 -1.58 -19.77
N TYR A 150 -0.11 -2.10 -19.85
CA TYR A 150 -0.34 -3.51 -19.57
C TYR A 150 -1.28 -4.15 -20.58
N GLY A 151 -1.05 -5.42 -20.80
CA GLY A 151 -1.94 -6.32 -21.53
C GLY A 151 -2.11 -7.62 -20.76
N LYS A 152 -3.36 -8.07 -20.59
CA LYS A 152 -3.70 -9.31 -19.91
C LYS A 152 -4.63 -10.14 -20.76
N LYS A 153 -4.18 -11.31 -21.20
CA LYS A 153 -4.99 -12.28 -21.94
C LYS A 153 -5.37 -13.44 -21.04
N ILE A 154 -6.65 -13.73 -20.98
CA ILE A 154 -7.22 -14.78 -20.12
C ILE A 154 -7.72 -15.90 -21.01
N ASN A 155 -7.02 -17.03 -20.97
CA ASN A 155 -7.43 -18.27 -21.64
C ASN A 155 -8.15 -19.22 -20.66
N ALA A 156 -8.66 -20.33 -21.15
CA ALA A 156 -9.33 -21.31 -20.30
C ALA A 156 -8.42 -21.82 -19.16
N LYS A 157 -7.13 -22.04 -19.43
CA LYS A 157 -6.16 -22.65 -18.50
C LYS A 157 -5.12 -21.70 -17.95
N HIS A 158 -4.80 -20.62 -18.66
CA HIS A 158 -3.70 -19.72 -18.32
C HIS A 158 -4.11 -18.24 -18.42
N ILE A 159 -3.41 -17.41 -17.66
CA ILE A 159 -3.47 -15.96 -17.75
C ILE A 159 -2.08 -15.48 -18.15
N PHE A 160 -2.00 -14.75 -19.24
CA PHE A 160 -0.76 -14.10 -19.70
C PHE A 160 -0.84 -12.61 -19.42
N ILE A 161 0.21 -12.05 -18.85
CA ILE A 161 0.31 -10.64 -18.52
C ILE A 161 1.60 -10.12 -19.13
N ALA A 162 1.51 -9.01 -19.86
CA ALA A 162 2.67 -8.27 -20.34
C ALA A 162 2.58 -6.82 -19.86
N ASN A 163 3.68 -6.29 -19.31
CA ASN A 163 3.77 -4.93 -18.82
C ASN A 163 4.99 -4.24 -19.43
N LEU A 164 4.85 -2.95 -19.73
CA LEU A 164 5.95 -2.06 -20.03
C LEU A 164 5.86 -0.86 -19.10
N ASP A 165 6.89 -0.70 -18.29
CA ASP A 165 7.03 0.37 -17.33
C ASP A 165 8.17 1.31 -17.75
N TYR A 166 7.92 2.62 -17.68
CA TYR A 166 8.93 3.64 -17.85
C TYR A 166 8.81 4.65 -16.73
N ASP A 167 9.89 4.89 -16.00
CA ASP A 167 9.98 5.87 -14.91
C ASP A 167 11.18 6.79 -15.16
N ARG A 168 10.91 8.05 -15.44
CA ARG A 168 11.95 9.07 -15.58
C ARG A 168 11.84 10.06 -14.44
N ARG A 169 12.91 10.18 -13.67
CA ARG A 169 13.06 11.14 -12.58
C ARG A 169 14.22 12.06 -12.84
N THR A 170 14.06 13.35 -12.52
CA THR A 170 15.14 14.33 -12.51
C THR A 170 15.17 15.03 -11.17
N ALA A 171 16.36 15.24 -10.63
CA ALA A 171 16.60 16.00 -9.41
C ALA A 171 17.79 16.94 -9.62
N LEU A 172 17.66 18.17 -9.18
CA LEU A 172 18.73 19.15 -9.25
C LEU A 172 19.60 19.02 -8.02
N TYR A 173 20.91 18.82 -8.22
CA TYR A 173 21.87 18.86 -7.12
C TYR A 173 22.00 20.28 -6.56
N TRP A 174 22.17 20.33 -5.27
CA TRP A 174 22.46 21.54 -4.54
C TRP A 174 23.93 21.59 -4.16
N ASP A 175 24.64 22.54 -4.73
CA ASP A 175 26.03 22.76 -4.41
C ASP A 175 26.23 24.23 -4.03
N LYS A 176 26.46 24.50 -2.73
CA LYS A 176 26.68 25.86 -2.23
C LYS A 176 27.93 26.50 -2.76
N SER A 177 28.86 25.69 -3.25
CA SER A 177 30.20 26.11 -3.65
C SER A 177 30.41 26.08 -5.15
N SER A 178 29.46 25.55 -5.91
CA SER A 178 29.64 25.38 -7.34
C SER A 178 29.67 26.75 -8.02
N THR A 179 30.84 27.16 -8.42
CA THR A 179 31.07 28.17 -9.44
C THR A 179 30.74 27.68 -10.85
N PHE A 180 30.09 26.53 -10.97
CA PHE A 180 29.72 25.93 -12.24
C PHE A 180 28.50 26.64 -12.81
N GLU A 181 28.72 27.40 -13.87
CA GLU A 181 27.67 28.08 -14.64
C GLU A 181 26.83 27.13 -15.50
N GLU A 182 27.25 25.89 -15.66
CA GLU A 182 26.58 24.92 -16.55
C GLU A 182 25.51 24.09 -15.82
N GLU A 183 24.26 24.38 -16.11
CA GLU A 183 23.06 23.74 -15.57
C GLU A 183 23.05 22.20 -15.78
N GLN A 184 23.72 21.69 -16.80
CA GLN A 184 23.82 20.27 -17.12
C GLN A 184 24.56 19.44 -16.07
N PHE A 185 25.47 20.02 -15.32
CA PHE A 185 26.24 19.34 -14.28
C PHE A 185 25.48 19.24 -12.95
N LEU A 186 24.43 20.02 -12.79
CA LEU A 186 23.61 20.07 -11.58
C LEU A 186 22.41 19.13 -11.62
N ASN A 187 22.09 18.56 -12.79
CA ASN A 187 20.94 17.67 -12.94
C ASN A 187 21.34 16.21 -12.79
N ASN A 188 20.68 15.49 -11.89
CA ASN A 188 20.67 14.05 -11.86
C ASN A 188 19.40 13.53 -12.56
N ARG A 189 19.58 12.60 -13.49
CA ARG A 189 18.49 12.05 -14.28
C ARG A 189 18.57 10.53 -14.26
N PHE A 190 17.45 9.91 -13.94
CA PHE A 190 17.26 8.46 -13.99
C PHE A 190 16.13 8.15 -14.95
N ALA A 191 16.40 7.35 -15.96
CA ALA A 191 15.39 6.86 -16.90
C ALA A 191 15.41 5.34 -16.86
N TYR A 192 14.39 4.76 -16.25
CA TYR A 192 14.25 3.32 -16.06
C TYR A 192 13.15 2.77 -16.96
N THR A 193 13.48 1.74 -17.71
CA THR A 193 12.53 0.99 -18.54
C THR A 193 12.52 -0.46 -18.09
N LYS A 194 11.34 -1.05 -17.93
CA LYS A 194 11.17 -2.47 -17.56
C LYS A 194 10.08 -3.10 -18.40
N PHE A 195 10.42 -4.21 -19.05
CA PHE A 195 9.47 -5.06 -19.74
C PHE A 195 9.29 -6.37 -18.96
N THR A 196 8.04 -6.73 -18.64
CA THR A 196 7.72 -7.94 -17.86
C THR A 196 6.70 -8.78 -18.62
N VAL A 197 6.90 -10.08 -18.66
CA VAL A 197 5.92 -11.07 -19.14
C VAL A 197 5.73 -12.12 -18.07
N SER A 198 4.49 -12.44 -17.75
CA SER A 198 4.14 -13.49 -16.79
C SER A 198 3.08 -14.43 -17.36
N ALA A 199 3.20 -15.70 -17.04
CA ALA A 199 2.24 -16.75 -17.36
C ALA A 199 1.78 -17.41 -16.05
N ILE A 200 0.50 -17.27 -15.72
CA ILE A 200 -0.09 -17.80 -14.50
C ILE A 200 -1.05 -18.92 -14.86
N SER A 201 -0.91 -20.08 -14.23
CA SER A 201 -1.81 -21.20 -14.41
C SER A 201 -3.06 -21.05 -13.55
N LYS A 202 -4.23 -21.37 -14.11
CA LYS A 202 -5.49 -21.46 -13.36
C LYS A 202 -5.63 -22.83 -12.71
N GLU A 203 -6.49 -22.94 -11.72
CA GLU A 203 -6.77 -24.22 -11.02
C GLU A 203 -7.22 -25.36 -11.94
N ASN A 204 -7.87 -25.04 -13.06
CA ASN A 204 -8.33 -26.01 -14.05
C ASN A 204 -7.29 -26.33 -15.15
N ALA A 205 -6.05 -25.88 -15.00
CA ALA A 205 -4.97 -26.23 -15.91
C ALA A 205 -4.66 -27.73 -15.85
N SER A 206 -4.35 -28.32 -16.99
CA SER A 206 -4.03 -29.75 -17.06
C SER A 206 -2.73 -30.11 -16.36
N ASN A 207 -1.79 -29.17 -16.30
CA ASN A 207 -0.58 -29.28 -15.51
C ASN A 207 -0.65 -28.29 -14.33
N LYS A 208 -0.94 -28.81 -13.15
CA LYS A 208 -1.02 -28.00 -11.92
C LYS A 208 0.36 -27.76 -11.29
N MET A 209 1.42 -28.33 -11.84
CA MET A 209 2.77 -28.23 -11.28
C MET A 209 3.32 -26.81 -11.43
N ILE A 210 3.21 -26.20 -12.61
CA ILE A 210 3.71 -24.83 -12.85
C ILE A 210 2.61 -23.85 -12.51
N ARG A 211 2.80 -23.03 -11.48
CA ARG A 211 1.83 -22.01 -11.05
C ARG A 211 2.04 -20.69 -11.72
N ASN A 212 3.28 -20.25 -11.78
CA ASN A 212 3.64 -18.96 -12.35
C ASN A 212 5.03 -19.04 -12.97
N VAL A 213 5.22 -18.36 -14.09
CA VAL A 213 6.53 -18.09 -14.68
C VAL A 213 6.58 -16.62 -15.02
N THR A 214 7.62 -15.93 -14.58
CA THR A 214 7.81 -14.50 -14.86
C THR A 214 9.20 -14.28 -15.43
N PHE A 215 9.24 -13.50 -16.50
CA PHE A 215 10.46 -12.96 -17.09
C PHE A 215 10.38 -11.45 -17.10
N PHE A 216 11.46 -10.76 -16.75
CA PHE A 216 11.59 -9.36 -17.07
C PHE A 216 13.01 -8.99 -17.48
N ALA A 217 13.10 -7.94 -18.28
CA ALA A 217 14.34 -7.24 -18.59
C ALA A 217 14.15 -5.75 -18.30
N SER A 218 15.16 -5.12 -17.74
CA SER A 218 15.13 -3.69 -17.43
C SER A 218 16.44 -3.01 -17.75
N ASP A 219 16.36 -1.70 -17.99
CA ASP A 219 17.48 -0.80 -18.24
C ASP A 219 17.32 0.48 -17.41
N LEU A 220 18.32 0.83 -16.62
CA LEU A 220 18.48 2.12 -15.99
C LEU A 220 19.52 2.92 -16.77
N ASN A 221 19.04 3.68 -17.74
CA ASN A 221 19.87 4.63 -18.47
C ASN A 221 20.46 5.70 -17.52
N GLU A 222 21.55 6.34 -17.87
CA GLU A 222 22.34 7.29 -17.07
C GLU A 222 23.17 6.63 -15.93
N MET A 223 22.68 5.54 -15.34
CA MET A 223 23.41 4.74 -14.33
C MET A 223 24.00 3.46 -14.93
N SER A 224 23.69 3.15 -16.19
CA SER A 224 24.24 2.03 -16.94
C SER A 224 24.03 0.68 -16.25
N GLU A 225 22.81 0.40 -15.79
CA GLU A 225 22.45 -0.87 -15.14
C GLU A 225 21.33 -1.58 -15.90
N ASN A 226 21.61 -2.80 -16.32
CA ASN A 226 20.61 -3.73 -16.85
C ASN A 226 20.32 -4.83 -15.84
N GLN A 227 19.09 -5.33 -15.82
CA GLN A 227 18.73 -6.53 -15.08
C GLN A 227 17.93 -7.47 -15.98
N ILE A 228 18.27 -8.74 -15.95
CA ILE A 228 17.48 -9.83 -16.51
C ILE A 228 17.03 -10.71 -15.36
N HIS A 229 15.75 -11.04 -15.33
CA HIS A 229 15.14 -11.85 -14.28
C HIS A 229 14.28 -12.94 -14.89
N LEU A 230 14.38 -14.13 -14.34
CA LEU A 230 13.52 -15.26 -14.63
C LEU A 230 13.12 -15.94 -13.32
N SER A 231 11.84 -16.09 -13.09
CA SER A 231 11.34 -16.85 -11.94
C SER A 231 10.26 -17.86 -12.33
N ALA A 232 10.21 -18.95 -11.59
CA ALA A 232 9.21 -20.01 -11.74
C ALA A 232 8.75 -20.50 -10.36
N ASP A 233 7.43 -20.49 -10.15
CA ASP A 233 6.78 -21.06 -8.97
C ASP A 233 6.15 -22.40 -9.36
N LEU A 234 6.63 -23.46 -8.74
CA LEU A 234 6.17 -24.83 -8.96
C LEU A 234 5.49 -25.32 -7.68
N GLN A 235 4.40 -26.06 -7.85
CA GLN A 235 3.75 -26.74 -6.72
C GLN A 235 3.36 -28.15 -7.09
N LYS A 236 3.64 -29.09 -6.21
CA LYS A 236 3.23 -30.49 -6.36
C LYS A 236 2.88 -31.09 -5.00
N GLU A 237 1.86 -31.90 -4.98
CA GLU A 237 1.52 -32.72 -3.82
C GLU A 237 2.25 -34.07 -3.93
N ILE A 238 3.01 -34.44 -2.91
CA ILE A 238 3.72 -35.70 -2.80
C ILE A 238 3.30 -36.36 -1.49
N ASN A 239 2.63 -37.51 -1.55
CA ASN A 239 2.12 -38.23 -0.38
C ASN A 239 1.28 -37.31 0.55
N GLU A 240 0.33 -36.58 -0.03
CA GLU A 240 -0.55 -35.61 0.67
C GLU A 240 0.17 -34.39 1.25
N LEU A 241 1.48 -34.29 1.04
CA LEU A 241 2.26 -33.14 1.45
C LEU A 241 2.41 -32.15 0.30
N PRO A 242 1.87 -30.92 0.39
CA PRO A 242 2.11 -29.88 -0.59
C PRO A 242 3.56 -29.41 -0.52
N ILE A 243 4.24 -29.51 -1.64
CA ILE A 243 5.61 -29.03 -1.83
C ILE A 243 5.58 -27.88 -2.83
N ASP A 244 6.07 -26.74 -2.42
CA ASP A 244 6.28 -25.56 -3.23
C ASP A 244 7.78 -25.43 -3.54
N LEU A 245 8.10 -25.07 -4.77
CA LEU A 245 9.46 -24.82 -5.21
C LEU A 245 9.48 -23.49 -5.97
N GLU A 246 10.23 -22.53 -5.44
CA GLU A 246 10.52 -21.27 -6.09
C GLU A 246 11.94 -21.34 -6.68
N ILE A 247 12.07 -20.97 -7.95
CA ILE A 247 13.35 -20.86 -8.65
C ILE A 247 13.42 -19.43 -9.19
N GLU A 248 14.49 -18.73 -8.89
CA GLU A 248 14.71 -17.37 -9.33
C GLU A 248 16.15 -17.20 -9.84
N PHE A 249 16.30 -16.64 -11.02
CA PHE A 249 17.57 -16.26 -11.60
C PHE A 249 17.57 -14.76 -11.89
N ASN A 250 18.63 -14.08 -11.45
CA ASN A 250 18.89 -12.68 -11.73
C ASN A 250 20.28 -12.52 -12.34
N ASP A 251 20.37 -11.64 -13.34
CA ASP A 251 21.61 -11.18 -13.93
C ASP A 251 21.63 -9.65 -13.92
N TYR A 252 22.54 -9.06 -13.16
CA TYR A 252 22.73 -7.62 -13.02
C TYR A 252 24.00 -7.23 -13.78
N ILE A 253 23.85 -6.39 -14.79
CA ILE A 253 24.93 -5.98 -15.67
C ILE A 253 25.11 -4.47 -15.56
N ASN A 254 26.24 -4.03 -15.00
CA ASN A 254 26.63 -2.63 -15.01
C ASN A 254 27.52 -2.40 -16.23
N TYR A 255 27.02 -1.64 -17.20
CA TYR A 255 27.67 -1.36 -18.48
C TYR A 255 28.19 0.09 -18.54
N ASN A 256 28.82 0.49 -19.64
CA ASN A 256 29.34 1.86 -19.87
C ASN A 256 30.45 2.31 -18.92
N ASN A 257 31.34 1.43 -18.62
CA ASN A 257 32.57 1.82 -17.97
C ASN A 257 33.56 2.37 -19.00
N LYS A 258 33.52 3.68 -19.22
CA LYS A 258 34.45 4.35 -20.16
C LYS A 258 35.87 4.42 -19.65
N ASP A 259 36.07 4.17 -18.37
CA ASP A 259 37.38 4.19 -17.75
C ASP A 259 37.90 2.77 -17.60
N SER A 260 39.06 2.47 -18.20
CA SER A 260 39.66 1.14 -18.18
C SER A 260 40.01 0.58 -16.79
N LYS A 261 39.92 1.43 -15.76
CA LYS A 261 40.08 1.04 -14.34
C LYS A 261 38.83 0.38 -13.73
N TYR A 262 37.65 0.55 -14.35
CA TYR A 262 36.37 0.03 -13.83
C TYR A 262 35.72 -0.83 -14.91
N GLN A 263 35.98 -2.11 -14.86
CA GLN A 263 35.31 -3.07 -15.75
C GLN A 263 33.81 -3.12 -15.42
N ALA A 264 32.98 -3.28 -16.43
CA ALA A 264 31.59 -3.60 -16.25
C ALA A 264 31.47 -4.81 -15.29
N THR A 265 30.73 -4.65 -14.22
CA THR A 265 30.55 -5.73 -13.27
C THR A 265 29.28 -6.47 -13.61
N GLU A 266 29.40 -7.77 -13.78
CA GLU A 266 28.27 -8.69 -13.93
C GLU A 266 28.10 -9.45 -12.62
N PHE A 267 26.86 -9.51 -12.13
CA PHE A 267 26.52 -10.24 -10.92
C PHE A 267 25.33 -11.14 -11.21
N LYS A 268 25.55 -12.44 -11.10
CA LYS A 268 24.51 -13.45 -11.32
C LYS A 268 24.16 -14.13 -10.01
N GLU A 269 22.89 -14.31 -9.77
CA GLU A 269 22.39 -15.05 -8.62
C GLU A 269 21.31 -16.03 -9.01
N LEU A 270 21.28 -17.14 -8.32
CA LEU A 270 20.28 -18.19 -8.47
C LEU A 270 19.75 -18.57 -7.09
N HIS A 271 18.44 -18.50 -6.94
CA HIS A 271 17.74 -18.97 -5.75
C HIS A 271 16.96 -20.23 -6.06
N PHE A 272 17.04 -21.18 -5.16
CA PHE A 272 16.28 -22.42 -5.19
C PHE A 272 15.68 -22.64 -3.82
N VAL A 273 14.35 -22.50 -3.72
CA VAL A 273 13.65 -22.42 -2.43
C VAL A 273 12.56 -23.50 -2.34
N PRO A 274 12.92 -24.73 -1.98
CA PRO A 274 11.95 -25.78 -1.68
C PRO A 274 11.30 -25.54 -0.33
N LYS A 275 9.95 -25.62 -0.30
CA LYS A 275 9.13 -25.48 0.89
C LYS A 275 8.14 -26.63 0.98
N ALA A 276 7.85 -27.08 2.19
CA ALA A 276 6.79 -28.05 2.47
C ALA A 276 5.86 -27.48 3.53
N SER A 277 4.55 -27.67 3.33
CA SER A 277 3.52 -27.21 4.27
C SER A 277 2.78 -28.39 4.86
N PHE A 278 2.58 -28.40 6.17
CA PHE A 278 1.81 -29.43 6.87
C PHE A 278 1.09 -28.82 8.07
N GLU A 279 0.03 -29.50 8.52
CA GLU A 279 -0.70 -29.09 9.72
C GLU A 279 -0.53 -30.12 10.84
N LYS A 280 -0.19 -29.65 12.04
CA LYS A 280 -0.10 -30.49 13.23
C LYS A 280 -0.52 -29.70 14.46
N PHE A 281 -1.36 -30.29 15.31
CA PHE A 281 -1.90 -29.66 16.53
C PHE A 281 -2.68 -28.35 16.26
N GLY A 282 -3.34 -28.23 15.08
CA GLY A 282 -4.03 -27.00 14.67
C GLY A 282 -3.07 -25.83 14.43
N ILE A 283 -1.80 -26.12 14.13
CA ILE A 283 -0.78 -25.18 13.70
C ILE A 283 -0.37 -25.57 12.29
N ARG A 284 -0.43 -24.62 11.36
CA ARG A 284 0.12 -24.80 10.02
C ARG A 284 1.59 -24.44 10.05
N PHE A 285 2.41 -25.40 9.67
CA PHE A 285 3.85 -25.23 9.50
C PHE A 285 4.19 -25.11 8.02
N GLU A 286 5.05 -24.18 7.68
CA GLU A 286 5.73 -24.10 6.40
C GLU A 286 7.21 -24.11 6.68
N THR A 287 7.91 -25.10 6.14
CA THR A 287 9.34 -25.31 6.38
C THR A 287 10.05 -25.43 5.05
N GLY A 288 11.24 -24.87 4.94
CA GLY A 288 12.01 -24.91 3.71
C GLY A 288 13.45 -24.44 3.90
N LEU A 289 14.13 -24.36 2.80
CA LEU A 289 15.51 -23.86 2.72
C LEU A 289 15.59 -22.83 1.59
N ASN A 290 16.25 -21.71 1.83
CA ASN A 290 16.70 -20.83 0.75
C ASN A 290 18.13 -21.22 0.40
N LEU A 291 18.31 -21.80 -0.78
CA LEU A 291 19.62 -22.11 -1.36
C LEU A 291 19.93 -20.99 -2.35
N HIS A 292 20.86 -20.15 -2.00
CA HIS A 292 21.32 -19.04 -2.80
C HIS A 292 22.71 -19.31 -3.35
N TYR A 293 22.90 -19.13 -4.64
CA TYR A 293 24.19 -19.19 -5.32
C TYR A 293 24.48 -17.85 -5.99
N ASP A 294 25.62 -17.27 -5.69
CA ASP A 294 26.17 -16.07 -6.31
C ASP A 294 27.69 -16.22 -6.60
N PRO A 295 28.37 -15.23 -7.19
CA PRO A 295 29.81 -15.26 -7.40
C PRO A 295 30.66 -15.44 -6.14
N ASN A 296 30.11 -15.14 -4.95
CA ASN A 296 30.81 -15.31 -3.67
C ASN A 296 30.69 -16.73 -3.12
N GLY A 297 29.76 -17.54 -3.63
CA GLY A 297 29.58 -18.93 -3.22
C GLY A 297 28.12 -19.37 -3.06
N ILE A 298 27.92 -20.35 -2.20
CA ILE A 298 26.60 -20.90 -1.87
C ILE A 298 26.28 -20.55 -0.44
N ALA A 299 25.11 -19.94 -0.23
CA ALA A 299 24.51 -19.70 1.07
C ALA A 299 23.27 -20.59 1.26
N ILE A 300 23.05 -21.05 2.49
CA ILE A 300 21.87 -21.86 2.85
C ILE A 300 21.24 -21.23 4.09
N SER A 301 19.97 -20.86 3.98
CA SER A 301 19.23 -20.26 5.08
C SER A 301 17.93 -21.03 5.35
N PRO A 302 17.60 -21.31 6.60
CA PRO A 302 16.35 -22.00 6.95
C PRO A 302 15.13 -21.07 6.80
N ILE A 303 14.02 -21.65 6.40
CA ILE A 303 12.71 -21.02 6.40
C ILE A 303 11.82 -21.85 7.30
N ILE A 304 11.33 -21.26 8.38
CA ILE A 304 10.39 -21.89 9.31
C ILE A 304 9.30 -20.87 9.61
N LYS A 305 8.06 -21.25 9.31
CA LYS A 305 6.89 -20.44 9.65
C LYS A 305 5.86 -21.33 10.34
N ALA A 306 5.32 -20.85 11.42
CA ALA A 306 4.23 -21.47 12.14
C ALA A 306 3.07 -20.48 12.23
N THR A 307 1.92 -20.87 11.69
CA THR A 307 0.70 -20.06 11.66
C THR A 307 -0.36 -20.74 12.51
N LYS A 308 -0.93 -20.02 13.46
CA LYS A 308 -2.05 -20.50 14.28
C LYS A 308 -3.17 -19.49 14.34
N GLU A 309 -4.35 -19.95 14.04
CA GLU A 309 -5.59 -19.25 14.34
C GLU A 309 -5.97 -19.51 15.80
N LEU A 310 -5.67 -18.56 16.70
CA LEU A 310 -6.00 -18.68 18.13
C LEU A 310 -7.49 -18.52 18.37
N VAL A 311 -8.13 -17.65 17.62
CA VAL A 311 -9.59 -17.47 17.58
C VAL A 311 -9.99 -17.43 16.12
N LYS A 312 -10.85 -18.35 15.73
CA LYS A 312 -11.28 -18.52 14.32
C LYS A 312 -11.77 -17.22 13.72
N ASP A 313 -11.23 -16.85 12.55
CA ASP A 313 -11.54 -15.66 11.76
C ASP A 313 -11.26 -14.31 12.48
N ILE A 314 -10.70 -14.34 13.71
CA ILE A 314 -10.49 -13.15 14.54
C ILE A 314 -9.00 -12.93 14.83
N LEU A 315 -8.32 -13.94 15.38
CA LEU A 315 -6.95 -13.78 15.86
C LEU A 315 -6.02 -14.81 15.22
N LEU A 316 -5.18 -14.32 14.34
CA LEU A 316 -4.11 -15.07 13.69
C LEU A 316 -2.75 -14.67 14.28
N VAL A 317 -1.93 -15.66 14.55
CA VAL A 317 -0.53 -15.47 14.98
C VAL A 317 0.37 -16.24 14.02
N ASP A 318 1.34 -15.53 13.46
CA ASP A 318 2.43 -16.07 12.65
C ASP A 318 3.76 -15.85 13.38
N GLY A 319 4.62 -16.85 13.36
CA GLY A 319 5.97 -16.69 13.90
C GLY A 319 6.93 -17.67 13.26
N GLY A 320 8.21 -17.31 13.28
CA GLY A 320 9.21 -18.17 12.67
C GLY A 320 10.55 -17.50 12.40
N ILE A 321 11.34 -18.17 11.59
CA ILE A 321 12.63 -17.70 11.07
C ILE A 321 12.47 -17.51 9.58
N ARG A 322 12.87 -16.34 9.07
CA ARG A 322 12.90 -16.04 7.65
C ARG A 322 14.23 -15.47 7.24
N HIS A 323 14.64 -15.79 6.05
CA HIS A 323 15.76 -15.13 5.40
C HIS A 323 15.31 -13.83 4.76
N ILE A 324 16.09 -12.77 4.96
CA ILE A 324 15.93 -11.49 4.27
C ILE A 324 17.04 -11.39 3.26
N GLU A 325 16.70 -11.07 2.04
CA GLU A 325 17.68 -10.84 1.00
C GLU A 325 17.21 -9.72 0.07
N LYS A 326 18.10 -8.78 -0.19
CA LYS A 326 17.85 -7.67 -1.08
C LYS A 326 19.11 -7.24 -1.79
N ARG A 327 19.16 -7.45 -3.09
CA ARG A 327 20.22 -6.87 -3.91
C ARG A 327 20.09 -5.35 -3.93
N ASN A 328 21.16 -4.63 -3.56
CA ASN A 328 21.24 -3.19 -3.70
C ASN A 328 21.58 -2.86 -5.15
N THR A 329 20.60 -2.45 -5.93
CA THR A 329 20.76 -2.03 -7.32
C THR A 329 20.86 -0.52 -7.41
N LEU A 330 21.44 0.02 -8.47
CA LEU A 330 21.46 1.46 -8.70
C LEU A 330 20.05 2.04 -8.79
N LYS A 331 19.10 1.27 -9.35
CA LYS A 331 17.69 1.65 -9.38
C LYS A 331 17.11 1.78 -7.97
N SER A 332 17.33 0.81 -7.09
CA SER A 332 16.80 0.85 -5.72
C SER A 332 17.40 2.01 -4.91
N LEU A 333 18.67 2.25 -5.08
CA LEU A 333 19.38 3.35 -4.42
C LEU A 333 18.95 4.73 -4.94
N ALA A 334 18.75 4.88 -6.27
CA ALA A 334 18.25 6.11 -6.87
C ALA A 334 16.79 6.41 -6.47
N ASP A 335 15.97 5.38 -6.24
CA ASP A 335 14.62 5.55 -5.72
C ASP A 335 14.61 6.03 -4.28
N GLU A 336 15.53 5.56 -3.46
CA GLU A 336 15.69 5.99 -2.08
C GLU A 336 16.25 7.42 -2.00
N ASN A 337 17.34 7.67 -2.71
CA ASN A 337 18.01 8.96 -2.71
C ASN A 337 18.32 9.44 -4.14
N PRO A 338 17.57 10.40 -4.69
CA PRO A 338 17.82 10.90 -6.04
C PRO A 338 19.13 11.72 -6.17
N PHE A 339 19.84 11.95 -5.09
CA PHE A 339 21.11 12.69 -5.05
C PHE A 339 22.33 11.76 -4.96
N ILE A 340 22.14 10.45 -5.18
CA ILE A 340 23.28 9.53 -5.30
C ILE A 340 24.13 9.90 -6.51
N HIS A 341 25.42 9.64 -6.39
CA HIS A 341 26.34 9.86 -7.50
C HIS A 341 26.06 8.89 -8.64
N SER A 342 25.95 9.42 -9.87
CA SER A 342 25.76 8.61 -11.08
C SER A 342 27.11 8.34 -11.76
N TYR A 343 27.32 7.14 -12.24
CA TYR A 343 28.55 6.77 -12.96
C TYR A 343 28.70 7.45 -14.33
N GLY A 344 27.61 7.90 -14.92
CA GLY A 344 27.55 8.12 -16.38
C GLY A 344 27.94 9.50 -16.85
N SER A 345 27.73 10.55 -16.09
CA SER A 345 27.64 11.85 -16.74
C SER A 345 28.89 12.71 -16.73
N ASN A 346 29.78 12.68 -15.76
CA ASN A 346 30.97 13.55 -15.76
C ASN A 346 31.98 13.16 -14.66
N GLN A 347 32.61 12.04 -14.83
CA GLN A 347 33.68 11.56 -13.96
C GLN A 347 34.91 12.51 -13.94
N SER A 348 35.12 13.29 -15.01
CA SER A 348 36.22 14.23 -15.11
C SER A 348 36.18 15.41 -14.13
N ILE A 349 34.99 15.74 -13.62
CA ILE A 349 34.82 16.87 -12.68
C ILE A 349 35.13 16.47 -11.25
N LEU A 350 34.95 15.21 -10.87
CA LEU A 350 35.15 14.73 -9.51
C LEU A 350 36.56 14.20 -9.23
N GLY A 351 37.43 14.21 -10.22
CA GLY A 351 38.77 13.63 -10.11
C GLY A 351 38.73 12.11 -9.91
N GLU A 352 39.85 11.50 -9.59
CA GLU A 352 40.02 10.05 -9.46
C GLU A 352 39.25 9.41 -8.29
N HIS A 353 38.42 10.14 -7.55
CA HIS A 353 37.86 9.72 -6.26
C HIS A 353 36.32 9.53 -6.25
N GLY A 354 35.69 9.61 -7.38
CA GLY A 354 34.22 9.44 -7.51
C GLY A 354 33.75 7.99 -7.52
N PHE A 355 34.26 7.11 -6.66
CA PHE A 355 33.93 5.70 -6.69
C PHE A 355 32.62 5.38 -6.01
N MET A 356 31.73 4.71 -6.72
CA MET A 356 30.76 3.85 -6.06
C MET A 356 31.49 2.56 -5.63
N GLN A 357 31.35 2.21 -4.37
CA GLN A 357 31.72 0.91 -3.86
C GLN A 357 30.95 -0.16 -4.64
N ALA A 358 31.52 -1.36 -4.80
CA ALA A 358 30.81 -2.47 -5.40
C ALA A 358 29.43 -2.66 -4.76
N LEU A 359 28.42 -2.94 -5.57
CA LEU A 359 27.07 -3.17 -5.05
C LEU A 359 27.01 -4.55 -4.40
N GLU A 360 26.62 -4.57 -3.13
CA GLU A 360 26.49 -5.79 -2.34
C GLU A 360 25.02 -6.16 -2.15
N THR A 361 24.77 -7.40 -1.82
CA THR A 361 23.45 -7.88 -1.40
C THR A 361 23.34 -7.75 0.11
N THR A 362 22.33 -7.03 0.57
CA THR A 362 21.94 -7.03 1.98
C THR A 362 21.23 -8.34 2.27
N SER A 363 21.75 -9.14 3.20
CA SER A 363 21.16 -10.44 3.55
C SER A 363 21.21 -10.69 5.05
N GLY A 364 20.36 -11.56 5.54
CA GLY A 364 20.35 -11.92 6.95
C GLY A 364 19.19 -12.80 7.34
N ASP A 365 19.22 -13.29 8.57
CA ASP A 365 18.15 -14.10 9.12
C ASP A 365 17.43 -13.35 10.25
N GLU A 366 16.12 -13.38 10.22
CA GLU A 366 15.26 -12.77 11.25
C GLU A 366 14.37 -13.79 11.93
N LEU A 367 14.32 -13.72 13.27
CA LEU A 367 13.24 -14.27 14.05
C LEU A 367 12.09 -13.25 14.10
N TYR A 368 10.88 -13.67 13.77
CA TYR A 368 9.74 -12.76 13.75
C TYR A 368 8.51 -13.36 14.43
N LEU A 369 7.66 -12.48 14.94
CA LEU A 369 6.32 -12.78 15.42
C LEU A 369 5.38 -11.69 14.90
N LEU A 370 4.27 -12.11 14.29
CA LEU A 370 3.21 -11.24 13.80
C LEU A 370 1.89 -11.68 14.39
N MET A 371 1.13 -10.73 14.85
CA MET A 371 -0.23 -10.92 15.34
C MET A 371 -1.19 -10.07 14.49
N ARG A 372 -2.21 -10.71 13.94
CA ARG A 372 -3.30 -10.03 13.24
C ARG A 372 -4.61 -10.31 13.96
N ASN A 373 -5.28 -9.26 14.35
CA ASN A 373 -6.57 -9.32 15.03
C ASN A 373 -7.63 -8.58 14.19
N VAL A 374 -8.69 -9.29 13.81
CA VAL A 374 -9.85 -8.75 13.10
C VAL A 374 -10.98 -8.58 14.12
N LEU A 375 -11.09 -7.39 14.71
CA LEU A 375 -12.07 -7.04 15.74
C LEU A 375 -13.45 -6.73 15.10
N GLY A 376 -13.94 -7.60 14.22
CA GLY A 376 -15.20 -7.42 13.50
C GLY A 376 -15.01 -7.05 12.03
N LYS A 377 -16.10 -6.62 11.37
CA LYS A 377 -16.09 -6.33 9.92
C LYS A 377 -15.33 -5.06 9.54
N ASP A 378 -15.11 -4.18 10.50
CA ASP A 378 -14.70 -2.81 10.28
C ASP A 378 -13.42 -2.41 11.03
N GLU A 379 -12.75 -3.36 11.68
CA GLU A 379 -11.57 -3.07 12.48
C GLU A 379 -10.52 -4.17 12.37
N VAL A 380 -9.29 -3.76 12.03
CA VAL A 380 -8.13 -4.64 11.92
C VAL A 380 -6.96 -4.02 12.69
N PHE A 381 -6.33 -4.83 13.51
CA PHE A 381 -5.08 -4.51 14.18
C PHE A 381 -4.02 -5.54 13.80
N GLU A 382 -2.85 -5.07 13.38
CA GLU A 382 -1.68 -5.90 13.13
C GLU A 382 -0.51 -5.37 13.96
N GLY A 383 0.20 -6.27 14.64
CA GLY A 383 1.42 -5.95 15.36
C GLY A 383 2.48 -6.97 14.99
N ALA A 384 3.71 -6.53 14.78
CA ALA A 384 4.82 -7.43 14.50
C ALA A 384 6.08 -6.99 15.26
N VAL A 385 6.89 -7.98 15.61
CA VAL A 385 8.24 -7.82 16.10
C VAL A 385 9.16 -8.72 15.29
N ALA A 386 10.30 -8.19 14.88
CA ALA A 386 11.35 -8.96 14.23
C ALA A 386 12.71 -8.57 14.80
N TYR A 387 13.56 -9.57 14.99
CA TYR A 387 14.94 -9.38 15.39
C TYR A 387 15.85 -10.22 14.51
N GLY A 388 16.86 -9.59 13.92
CA GLY A 388 17.75 -10.25 12.98
C GLY A 388 19.16 -9.70 12.99
N MET A 389 20.05 -10.49 12.39
CA MET A 389 21.41 -10.10 12.04
C MET A 389 21.44 -9.89 10.52
N ILE A 390 21.80 -8.72 10.10
CA ILE A 390 21.75 -8.30 8.69
C ILE A 390 23.14 -7.87 8.28
N ASP A 391 23.69 -8.58 7.32
CA ASP A 391 24.98 -8.31 6.70
C ASP A 391 24.80 -7.36 5.51
N ASN A 392 25.82 -6.56 5.24
CA ASN A 392 25.83 -5.60 4.14
C ASN A 392 24.59 -4.69 4.11
N PHE A 393 24.12 -4.25 5.29
CA PHE A 393 23.05 -3.27 5.33
C PHE A 393 23.53 -1.96 4.69
N HIS A 394 22.86 -1.49 3.66
CA HIS A 394 23.32 -0.32 2.91
C HIS A 394 23.23 0.96 3.73
N ASN A 395 24.30 1.72 3.68
CA ASN A 395 24.54 2.91 4.45
C ASN A 395 24.95 4.05 3.52
N LEU A 396 24.11 5.04 3.33
CA LEU A 396 24.41 6.16 2.44
C LEU A 396 25.37 7.12 3.13
N GLN A 397 26.45 7.48 2.45
CA GLN A 397 27.49 8.35 2.96
C GLN A 397 27.63 9.56 2.03
N ARG A 398 27.87 10.73 2.62
CA ARG A 398 28.20 11.91 1.82
C ARG A 398 29.59 11.78 1.23
N VAL A 399 29.77 12.19 -0.03
CA VAL A 399 31.08 12.27 -0.66
C VAL A 399 31.82 13.50 -0.09
N ASN A 400 32.97 13.28 0.56
CA ASN A 400 33.71 14.33 1.27
C ASN A 400 34.73 15.06 0.38
N ASN A 401 34.62 15.00 -0.93
CA ASN A 401 35.55 15.69 -1.83
C ASN A 401 35.01 17.08 -2.20
N GLY A 402 35.52 18.08 -1.48
CA GLY A 402 35.22 19.49 -1.77
C GLY A 402 33.72 19.80 -1.57
N ASP A 403 33.22 20.57 -2.48
CA ASP A 403 31.92 21.23 -2.37
C ASP A 403 30.69 20.43 -2.87
N TYR A 404 30.88 19.14 -3.18
CA TYR A 404 29.84 18.34 -3.79
C TYR A 404 28.89 17.71 -2.78
N ASN A 405 27.60 18.03 -2.87
CA ASN A 405 26.52 17.43 -2.06
C ASN A 405 25.97 16.16 -2.72
N ARG A 406 26.79 15.13 -2.84
CA ARG A 406 26.40 13.85 -3.43
C ARG A 406 26.60 12.72 -2.44
N PHE A 407 25.93 11.60 -2.70
CA PHE A 407 25.96 10.45 -1.82
C PHE A 407 26.57 9.25 -2.54
N LYS A 408 27.32 8.47 -1.81
CA LYS A 408 27.81 7.15 -2.20
C LYS A 408 27.22 6.09 -1.28
N ILE A 409 27.21 4.86 -1.74
CA ILE A 409 26.84 3.72 -0.92
C ILE A 409 28.02 3.26 -0.06
N GLY A 410 27.75 2.83 1.15
CA GLY A 410 28.60 2.04 2.00
C GLY A 410 27.78 0.92 2.62
N TYR A 411 28.40 0.01 3.32
CA TYR A 411 27.74 -1.14 3.96
C TYR A 411 28.16 -1.26 5.40
N VAL A 412 27.27 -1.81 6.21
CA VAL A 412 27.50 -2.08 7.63
C VAL A 412 26.71 -3.30 8.06
N ASP A 413 27.33 -4.22 8.79
CA ASP A 413 26.61 -5.35 9.39
C ASP A 413 25.96 -4.88 10.68
N VAL A 414 24.69 -5.17 10.87
CA VAL A 414 23.88 -4.68 11.98
C VAL A 414 23.02 -5.79 12.59
N LYS A 415 22.78 -5.66 13.90
CA LYS A 415 21.67 -6.34 14.55
C LYS A 415 20.49 -5.38 14.58
N GLN A 416 19.36 -5.82 14.09
CA GLN A 416 18.16 -4.99 13.95
C GLN A 416 17.03 -5.54 14.80
N LEU A 417 16.41 -4.68 15.59
CA LEU A 417 15.08 -4.88 16.16
C LEU A 417 14.11 -4.02 15.37
N HIS A 418 13.05 -4.62 14.82
CA HIS A 418 11.96 -3.93 14.13
C HIS A 418 10.63 -4.21 14.83
N LEU A 419 9.92 -3.16 15.20
CA LEU A 419 8.56 -3.22 15.72
C LEU A 419 7.65 -2.51 14.73
N SER A 420 6.53 -3.13 14.36
CA SER A 420 5.53 -2.50 13.50
C SER A 420 4.14 -2.64 14.09
N VAL A 421 3.33 -1.60 13.91
CA VAL A 421 1.92 -1.57 14.29
C VAL A 421 1.12 -0.97 13.16
N LYS A 422 0.03 -1.65 12.79
CA LYS A 422 -0.95 -1.17 11.83
C LYS A 422 -2.35 -1.28 12.42
N TYR A 423 -3.11 -0.20 12.31
CA TYR A 423 -4.49 -0.14 12.77
C TYR A 423 -5.37 0.49 11.71
N GLU A 424 -6.44 -0.20 11.36
CA GLU A 424 -7.44 0.26 10.41
C GLU A 424 -8.82 0.08 11.02
N ARG A 425 -9.63 1.14 11.03
CA ARG A 425 -10.99 1.08 11.53
C ARG A 425 -11.94 1.95 10.70
N ARG A 426 -13.05 1.36 10.30
CA ARG A 426 -14.21 2.12 9.85
C ARG A 426 -15.05 2.52 11.07
N VAL A 427 -14.90 3.76 11.53
CA VAL A 427 -15.64 4.28 12.71
C VAL A 427 -17.12 4.43 12.37
N SER A 428 -17.44 4.80 11.14
CA SER A 428 -18.80 4.94 10.63
C SER A 428 -18.80 4.81 9.09
N ASN A 429 -19.98 4.87 8.48
CA ASN A 429 -20.09 4.92 7.02
C ASN A 429 -19.42 6.16 6.39
N ILE A 430 -19.10 7.16 7.21
CA ILE A 430 -18.54 8.43 6.77
C ILE A 430 -17.05 8.51 7.08
N LEU A 431 -16.60 7.99 8.23
CA LEU A 431 -15.26 8.16 8.78
C LEU A 431 -14.54 6.82 8.91
N SER A 432 -13.33 6.77 8.37
CA SER A 432 -12.34 5.72 8.65
C SER A 432 -11.10 6.31 9.32
N VAL A 433 -10.36 5.52 10.06
CA VAL A 433 -9.07 5.89 10.65
C VAL A 433 -8.07 4.81 10.27
N ASN A 434 -6.93 5.25 9.74
CA ASN A 434 -5.81 4.37 9.44
C ASN A 434 -4.57 4.92 10.15
N ALA A 435 -3.85 4.07 10.83
CA ALA A 435 -2.61 4.41 11.50
C ALA A 435 -1.59 3.30 11.27
N TYR A 436 -0.35 3.67 11.05
CA TYR A 436 0.77 2.75 11.12
C TYR A 436 1.97 3.40 11.78
N ALA A 437 2.81 2.60 12.42
CA ALA A 437 4.06 3.03 13.00
C ALA A 437 5.09 1.92 12.90
N ASP A 438 6.32 2.29 12.57
CA ASP A 438 7.49 1.43 12.55
C ASP A 438 8.57 2.01 13.46
N TYR A 439 9.17 1.16 14.28
CA TYR A 439 10.32 1.49 15.11
C TYR A 439 11.47 0.54 14.80
N TYR A 440 12.64 1.11 14.59
CA TYR A 440 13.88 0.39 14.33
C TYR A 440 14.92 0.73 15.37
N SER A 441 15.63 -0.29 15.83
CA SER A 441 16.81 -0.14 16.67
C SER A 441 17.95 -0.97 16.10
N TRP A 442 19.11 -0.35 15.92
CA TRP A 442 20.31 -0.98 15.41
C TRP A 442 21.42 -0.91 16.45
N ASP A 443 22.27 -1.92 16.54
CA ASP A 443 23.46 -1.93 17.40
C ASP A 443 24.58 -1.02 16.88
N LYS A 444 24.56 -0.66 15.61
CA LYS A 444 25.47 0.31 14.97
C LYS A 444 24.67 1.47 14.36
N LYS A 445 25.37 2.57 14.09
CA LYS A 445 24.74 3.73 13.46
C LYS A 445 24.51 3.47 11.97
N VAL A 446 23.27 3.58 11.55
CA VAL A 446 22.85 3.52 10.16
C VAL A 446 22.48 4.92 9.70
N TYR A 447 23.07 5.37 8.61
CA TYR A 447 22.89 6.75 8.16
C TYR A 447 21.64 6.89 7.29
N TYR A 448 20.93 8.01 7.49
CA TYR A 448 19.70 8.40 6.79
C TYR A 448 18.51 7.45 6.97
N LYS A 449 18.61 6.48 7.86
CA LYS A 449 17.48 5.62 8.23
C LYS A 449 16.81 6.14 9.51
N PRO A 450 15.52 6.41 9.47
CA PRO A 450 14.80 6.87 10.66
C PRO A 450 14.62 5.70 11.65
N ASN A 451 14.81 6.00 12.93
CA ASN A 451 14.52 5.05 14.00
C ASN A 451 13.01 4.90 14.28
N PHE A 452 12.21 5.88 13.87
CA PHE A 452 10.76 5.85 14.03
C PHE A 452 10.05 6.53 12.87
N VAL A 453 9.03 5.88 12.32
CA VAL A 453 8.16 6.40 11.27
C VAL A 453 6.72 6.18 11.71
N ALA A 454 5.87 7.19 11.57
CA ALA A 454 4.44 7.03 11.83
C ALA A 454 3.60 7.82 10.81
N ASN A 455 2.45 7.28 10.49
CA ASN A 455 1.43 7.95 9.69
C ASN A 455 0.05 7.70 10.32
N ILE A 456 -0.76 8.73 10.36
CA ILE A 456 -2.16 8.65 10.75
C ILE A 456 -2.98 9.40 9.71
N SER A 457 -4.03 8.77 9.19
CA SER A 457 -4.99 9.40 8.29
C SER A 457 -6.42 9.12 8.72
N ALA A 458 -7.30 10.06 8.43
CA ALA A 458 -8.72 9.97 8.76
C ALA A 458 -9.59 10.31 7.55
N PRO A 459 -9.74 9.37 6.58
CA PRO A 459 -10.60 9.57 5.42
C PRO A 459 -12.06 9.77 5.82
N ILE A 460 -12.66 10.86 5.35
CA ILE A 460 -14.05 11.25 5.55
C ILE A 460 -14.75 11.26 4.18
N ASN A 461 -15.81 10.48 4.03
CA ASN A 461 -16.59 10.42 2.80
C ASN A 461 -18.02 10.92 3.04
N LEU A 462 -18.35 12.13 2.57
CA LEU A 462 -19.66 12.75 2.72
C LEU A 462 -20.51 12.45 1.48
N ARG A 463 -21.28 11.35 1.54
CA ARG A 463 -22.24 10.93 0.50
C ARG A 463 -21.62 10.82 -0.91
N ASP A 464 -20.37 10.36 -1.00
CA ASP A 464 -19.57 10.29 -2.24
C ASP A 464 -19.43 11.63 -3.00
N LYS A 465 -19.93 12.73 -2.44
CA LYS A 465 -19.81 14.07 -3.02
C LYS A 465 -18.56 14.79 -2.59
N ILE A 466 -18.23 14.72 -1.31
CA ILE A 466 -17.06 15.38 -0.75
C ILE A 466 -16.24 14.33 -0.02
N LYS A 467 -14.97 14.22 -0.38
CA LYS A 467 -13.98 13.40 0.32
C LYS A 467 -12.96 14.33 0.95
N VAL A 468 -12.73 14.16 2.24
CA VAL A 468 -11.74 14.91 3.02
C VAL A 468 -10.80 13.91 3.67
N GLU A 469 -9.51 14.10 3.50
CA GLU A 469 -8.50 13.21 4.08
C GLU A 469 -7.41 14.05 4.75
N PRO A 470 -7.54 14.36 6.04
CA PRO A 470 -6.44 14.84 6.84
C PRO A 470 -5.47 13.70 7.12
N SER A 471 -4.17 14.01 7.12
CA SER A 471 -3.13 13.06 7.51
C SER A 471 -1.98 13.74 8.24
N ILE A 472 -1.33 12.97 9.09
CA ILE A 472 -0.14 13.35 9.83
C ILE A 472 0.95 12.33 9.52
N ASN A 473 2.14 12.81 9.15
CA ASN A 473 3.33 12.00 8.94
C ASN A 473 4.41 12.46 9.92
N TYR A 474 5.05 11.50 10.56
CA TYR A 474 6.20 11.72 11.41
C TYR A 474 7.37 10.87 10.93
N LEU A 475 8.52 11.49 10.80
CA LEU A 475 9.78 10.85 10.47
C LEU A 475 10.78 11.21 11.57
N GLY A 476 11.30 10.20 12.27
CA GLY A 476 12.23 10.35 13.38
C GLY A 476 13.60 10.93 12.97
N GLU A 477 14.42 11.15 13.96
CA GLU A 477 15.81 11.58 13.77
C GLU A 477 16.59 10.51 13.01
N ARG A 478 17.59 10.95 12.21
CA ARG A 478 18.41 10.09 11.37
C ARG A 478 19.87 10.51 11.49
N TYR A 479 20.73 9.57 11.77
CA TYR A 479 22.16 9.85 11.71
C TYR A 479 22.58 10.18 10.26
N TYR A 480 23.46 11.12 10.05
CA TYR A 480 24.11 11.35 8.78
C TYR A 480 25.64 11.19 8.84
N ASN A 481 26.17 11.04 10.03
CA ASN A 481 27.55 10.62 10.34
C ASN A 481 27.60 10.01 11.75
N GLU A 482 28.79 9.70 12.25
CA GLU A 482 29.00 9.07 13.57
C GLU A 482 28.52 9.91 14.76
N ILE A 483 28.40 11.22 14.63
CA ILE A 483 28.15 12.12 15.76
C ILE A 483 26.82 12.85 15.61
N SER A 484 26.44 13.21 14.38
CA SER A 484 25.38 14.18 14.13
C SER A 484 24.13 13.53 13.51
N GLN A 485 22.98 14.11 13.81
CA GLN A 485 21.66 13.68 13.32
C GLN A 485 20.95 14.80 12.55
N LEU A 486 20.12 14.40 11.59
CA LEU A 486 19.09 15.24 11.02
C LEU A 486 17.88 15.25 11.97
N GLU A 487 17.25 16.41 12.08
CA GLU A 487 16.10 16.57 12.95
C GLU A 487 14.88 15.76 12.46
N SER A 488 14.05 15.36 13.41
CA SER A 488 12.77 14.74 13.11
C SER A 488 11.85 15.68 12.32
N GLN A 489 11.01 15.12 11.46
CA GLN A 489 10.07 15.84 10.61
C GLN A 489 8.63 15.52 11.01
N PHE A 490 7.79 16.53 10.98
CA PHE A 490 6.37 16.40 11.27
C PHE A 490 5.59 17.17 10.22
N HIS A 491 4.76 16.45 9.45
CA HIS A 491 3.93 17.02 8.40
C HIS A 491 2.46 16.77 8.67
N ALA A 492 1.67 17.83 8.63
CA ALA A 492 0.22 17.74 8.52
C ALA A 492 -0.18 18.00 7.06
N ASN A 493 -1.08 17.19 6.53
CA ASN A 493 -1.55 17.31 5.16
C ASN A 493 -3.08 17.26 5.13
N LEU A 494 -3.67 17.83 4.08
CA LEU A 494 -5.10 17.82 3.85
C LEU A 494 -5.39 17.60 2.37
N SER A 495 -6.14 16.54 2.05
CA SER A 495 -6.66 16.29 0.71
C SER A 495 -8.16 16.50 0.69
N LEU A 496 -8.65 17.27 -0.26
CA LEU A 496 -10.07 17.54 -0.49
C LEU A 496 -10.41 17.16 -1.92
N GLN A 497 -11.51 16.44 -2.10
CA GLN A 497 -12.06 16.12 -3.42
C GLN A 497 -13.56 16.42 -3.41
N TYR A 498 -14.02 17.15 -4.42
CA TYR A 498 -15.42 17.42 -4.66
C TYR A 498 -15.87 16.77 -5.97
N ASN A 499 -16.78 15.82 -5.91
CA ASN A 499 -17.37 15.15 -7.05
C ASN A 499 -18.61 15.92 -7.52
N TYR A 500 -18.43 16.83 -8.47
CA TYR A 500 -19.54 17.58 -9.07
C TYR A 500 -20.52 16.63 -9.75
N SER A 501 -20.02 15.66 -10.50
CA SER A 501 -20.80 14.62 -11.15
C SER A 501 -20.03 13.28 -11.14
N LYS A 502 -20.59 12.23 -11.73
CA LYS A 502 -19.89 10.95 -11.91
C LYS A 502 -18.66 11.04 -12.82
N ILE A 503 -18.60 12.07 -13.67
CA ILE A 503 -17.54 12.25 -14.66
C ILE A 503 -16.59 13.40 -14.34
N LEU A 504 -17.02 14.37 -13.53
CA LEU A 504 -16.24 15.58 -13.24
C LEU A 504 -16.01 15.73 -11.74
N SER A 505 -14.76 15.88 -11.33
CA SER A 505 -14.40 16.22 -9.95
C SER A 505 -13.29 17.27 -9.90
N ALA A 506 -13.31 18.07 -8.84
CA ALA A 506 -12.24 18.99 -8.48
C ALA A 506 -11.53 18.48 -7.23
N PHE A 507 -10.24 18.82 -7.09
CA PHE A 507 -9.47 18.45 -5.92
C PHE A 507 -8.56 19.58 -5.48
N LEU A 508 -8.23 19.56 -4.19
CA LEU A 508 -7.25 20.41 -3.55
C LEU A 508 -6.39 19.54 -2.62
N GLN A 509 -5.08 19.60 -2.77
CA GLN A 509 -4.13 18.92 -1.88
C GLN A 509 -3.22 19.98 -1.27
N LEU A 510 -3.19 20.04 0.05
CA LEU A 510 -2.33 20.91 0.84
C LEU A 510 -1.35 20.03 1.61
N ASN A 511 -0.08 20.13 1.30
CA ASN A 511 0.95 19.31 1.89
C ASN A 511 1.86 20.15 2.79
N ASN A 512 2.37 19.52 3.82
CA ASN A 512 3.27 20.12 4.79
C ASN A 512 2.70 21.46 5.34
N LEU A 513 1.48 21.41 5.89
CA LEU A 513 0.80 22.54 6.52
C LEU A 513 1.62 23.13 7.68
N THR A 514 2.51 22.35 8.27
CA THR A 514 3.44 22.78 9.30
C THR A 514 4.58 23.67 8.76
N ASN A 515 4.70 23.75 7.43
CA ASN A 515 5.75 24.46 6.71
C ASN A 515 7.17 24.08 7.18
N SER A 516 7.37 22.80 7.53
CA SER A 516 8.69 22.28 7.86
C SER A 516 9.63 22.45 6.68
N LYS A 517 10.82 22.97 6.92
CA LYS A 517 11.88 23.13 5.93
C LYS A 517 13.15 22.42 6.37
N LYS A 518 13.00 21.38 7.17
CA LYS A 518 14.11 20.59 7.68
C LYS A 518 14.79 19.82 6.54
N GLU A 519 16.03 19.43 6.77
CA GLU A 519 16.77 18.65 5.79
C GLU A 519 16.22 17.21 5.69
N LEU A 520 15.86 16.79 4.48
CA LEU A 520 15.55 15.38 4.18
C LEU A 520 16.84 14.57 4.04
N TRP A 521 17.80 15.14 3.35
CA TRP A 521 19.19 14.70 3.20
C TRP A 521 20.10 15.85 3.58
N ARG A 522 21.27 15.58 4.09
CA ARG A 522 22.19 16.65 4.49
C ARG A 522 22.39 17.64 3.35
N ASN A 523 22.12 18.91 3.60
CA ASN A 523 22.07 20.04 2.67
C ASN A 523 20.91 20.02 1.65
N TYR A 524 19.95 19.09 1.75
CA TYR A 524 18.75 19.07 0.92
C TYR A 524 17.50 19.28 1.77
N GLN A 525 16.98 20.50 1.75
CA GLN A 525 15.80 20.90 2.48
C GLN A 525 14.52 20.43 1.79
N GLU A 526 13.51 20.18 2.59
CA GLU A 526 12.16 19.90 2.11
C GLU A 526 11.53 21.13 1.43
N ILE A 527 10.52 20.85 0.61
CA ILE A 527 9.78 21.89 -0.13
C ILE A 527 9.01 22.85 0.79
N GLY A 528 8.79 22.53 2.07
CA GLY A 528 7.93 23.30 2.98
C GLY A 528 6.45 23.21 2.57
N PHE A 529 5.64 24.16 3.02
CA PHE A 529 4.23 24.20 2.60
C PHE A 529 4.10 24.28 1.08
N ASN A 530 3.27 23.41 0.52
CA ASN A 530 2.96 23.38 -0.90
C ASN A 530 1.53 22.92 -1.12
N GLY A 531 0.96 23.25 -2.25
CA GLY A 531 -0.40 22.87 -2.56
C GLY A 531 -0.64 22.75 -4.05
N VAL A 532 -1.57 21.88 -4.41
CA VAL A 532 -2.02 21.66 -5.78
C VAL A 532 -3.54 21.63 -5.83
N PHE A 533 -4.11 22.32 -6.78
CA PHE A 533 -5.52 22.23 -7.11
C PHE A 533 -5.68 21.79 -8.56
N GLY A 534 -6.78 21.16 -8.88
CA GLY A 534 -7.00 20.68 -10.23
C GLY A 534 -8.36 20.02 -10.41
N VAL A 535 -8.52 19.48 -11.61
CA VAL A 535 -9.76 18.82 -12.03
C VAL A 535 -9.47 17.44 -12.60
N SER A 536 -10.46 16.55 -12.52
CA SER A 536 -10.42 15.28 -13.23
C SER A 536 -11.71 15.06 -14.01
N TYR A 537 -11.57 14.49 -15.19
CA TYR A 537 -12.66 14.16 -16.09
C TYR A 537 -12.58 12.70 -16.52
N SER A 538 -13.71 11.97 -16.39
CA SER A 538 -13.83 10.56 -16.76
C SER A 538 -14.81 10.41 -17.93
N PHE A 539 -14.47 9.58 -18.94
CA PHE A 539 -15.27 9.40 -20.16
C PHE A 539 -15.19 8.00 -20.75
#